data_74674feeb5643356fa8f4bd802c4145d
#
_entry.id   74674feeb5643356fa8f4bd802c4145d
#
_cell.length_a   1.000
_cell.length_b   1.000
_cell.length_c   1.000
_cell.angle_alpha   90.00
_cell.angle_beta   90.00
_cell.angle_gamma   90.00
#
_symmetry.space_group_name_H-M   'P 1'
#
loop_
_entity.id
_entity.type
_entity.pdbx_description
1 polymer ?
#
loop_
_entity_poly.entity_id
_entity_poly.type
_entity_poly.pdbx_seq_one_letter_code
_entity_poly.pdbx_strand_id
1 'polypeptide(L)'
;MENWKKISLFVGVFAFVREFRPIEPFYAAYMTSPYINCTVEQVPKELYAVGSYSMFVLIIIIFLVTDYVKYKPVLIVDGIGGILHYIAITNRPSKLRIQFGQAFYGFFFSAEVALFGYLYAMIEEKQFYQKITGHARAATLCGKFFSSCVAQILAMAFGSPPFNALVYMSIFGMSFTAVWALILPPVKQSLYFHKKKKVNDSSVTHSTVTIYNPSKYTDSQLSIVPNANVDKNNVKVENVTEEEEIGVIKTLYNDFKQSYSDPYVRKLCFWWAIAMGGYLQVYAYINVLYTYILEENNDTEFQLFNGAAESLNTLLGAISAYTISRVDWNWYSVGDIFFAFGSLCAGVVLLCCVYNRNLWFIYAFYIIYGMMYQTMLTIAESEVAKRLNEKCYGLIFGFNTFLAVCINTIIIYGVIQGHFIKITIAQQFLIYGVLYIFLALVFFGSGILKLFRDEGIVEYK
;
A
#
# COMPACT_ATOMS: atom_id res chain seq x y z
N MET A 1 -25.53 8.19 -13.40
CA MET A 1 -24.45 8.14 -12.40
C MET A 1 -23.16 8.48 -13.12
N GLU A 2 -22.40 9.45 -12.63
CA GLU A 2 -21.13 9.86 -13.22
C GLU A 2 -20.18 8.66 -13.35
N ASN A 3 -19.40 8.60 -14.40
CA ASN A 3 -18.58 7.42 -14.73
C ASN A 3 -17.64 7.02 -13.57
N TRP A 4 -17.00 7.99 -12.93
CA TRP A 4 -16.11 7.75 -11.79
C TRP A 4 -16.81 7.11 -10.58
N LYS A 5 -18.10 7.46 -10.30
CA LYS A 5 -18.89 6.85 -9.21
C LYS A 5 -19.18 5.37 -9.47
N LYS A 6 -19.46 5.02 -10.74
CA LYS A 6 -19.64 3.61 -11.12
C LYS A 6 -18.36 2.81 -10.93
N ILE A 7 -17.24 3.33 -11.44
CA ILE A 7 -15.93 2.67 -11.31
C ILE A 7 -15.56 2.52 -9.83
N SER A 8 -15.71 3.59 -9.03
CA SER A 8 -15.45 3.58 -7.61
C SER A 8 -16.29 2.52 -6.86
N LEU A 9 -17.57 2.35 -7.24
CA LEU A 9 -18.44 1.31 -6.66
C LEU A 9 -17.97 -0.08 -7.05
N PHE A 10 -17.67 -0.34 -8.34
CA PHE A 10 -17.22 -1.65 -8.81
C PHE A 10 -15.90 -2.07 -8.15
N VAL A 11 -14.95 -1.13 -8.05
CA VAL A 11 -13.67 -1.35 -7.37
C VAL A 11 -13.86 -1.49 -5.86
N GLY A 12 -14.77 -0.71 -5.27
CA GLY A 12 -15.11 -0.81 -3.85
C GLY A 12 -15.66 -2.19 -3.48
N VAL A 13 -16.58 -2.75 -4.28
CA VAL A 13 -17.08 -4.12 -4.05
C VAL A 13 -15.96 -5.14 -4.19
N PHE A 14 -15.10 -5.02 -5.19
CA PHE A 14 -13.93 -5.88 -5.35
C PHE A 14 -13.03 -5.83 -4.10
N ALA A 15 -12.66 -4.63 -3.66
CA ALA A 15 -11.78 -4.41 -2.51
C ALA A 15 -12.41 -4.95 -1.21
N PHE A 16 -13.71 -4.75 -1.01
CA PHE A 16 -14.43 -5.25 0.15
C PHE A 16 -14.42 -6.78 0.21
N VAL A 17 -14.80 -7.45 -0.89
CA VAL A 17 -14.92 -8.91 -0.90
C VAL A 17 -13.55 -9.59 -0.89
N ARG A 18 -12.54 -8.98 -1.51
CA ARG A 18 -11.14 -9.43 -1.46
C ARG A 18 -10.64 -9.56 -0.02
N GLU A 19 -11.08 -8.69 0.88
CA GLU A 19 -10.71 -8.73 2.28
C GLU A 19 -11.65 -9.59 3.15
N PHE A 20 -12.69 -10.19 2.57
CA PHE A 20 -13.56 -11.11 3.30
C PHE A 20 -12.90 -12.48 3.45
N ARG A 21 -12.01 -12.60 4.44
CA ARG A 21 -11.17 -13.78 4.74
C ARG A 21 -11.23 -14.12 6.23
N PRO A 22 -12.35 -14.71 6.73
CA PRO A 22 -12.59 -14.86 8.16
C PRO A 22 -11.58 -15.74 8.91
N ILE A 23 -10.79 -16.56 8.24
CA ILE A 23 -9.75 -17.38 8.89
C ILE A 23 -8.55 -16.55 9.37
N GLU A 24 -8.27 -15.37 8.76
CA GLU A 24 -7.05 -14.61 9.00
C GLU A 24 -6.77 -14.31 10.49
N PRO A 25 -7.72 -13.83 11.32
CA PRO A 25 -7.47 -13.59 12.73
C PRO A 25 -7.11 -14.85 13.53
N PHE A 26 -7.50 -16.01 13.05
CA PHE A 26 -7.29 -17.29 13.69
C PHE A 26 -6.30 -18.20 12.94
N TYR A 27 -5.61 -17.67 11.91
CA TYR A 27 -4.75 -18.46 11.05
C TYR A 27 -3.61 -19.14 11.82
N ALA A 28 -2.92 -18.44 12.72
CA ALA A 28 -1.88 -19.01 13.55
C ALA A 28 -2.41 -20.11 14.47
N ALA A 29 -3.54 -19.87 15.14
CA ALA A 29 -4.20 -20.87 15.98
C ALA A 29 -4.66 -22.11 15.17
N TYR A 30 -5.08 -21.92 13.92
CA TYR A 30 -5.39 -23.02 13.02
C TYR A 30 -4.17 -23.87 12.69
N MET A 31 -3.04 -23.23 12.38
CA MET A 31 -1.78 -23.94 12.05
C MET A 31 -1.23 -24.71 13.24
N THR A 32 -1.40 -24.21 14.47
CA THR A 32 -0.93 -24.89 15.69
C THR A 32 -1.96 -25.85 16.29
N SER A 33 -3.18 -25.89 15.74
CA SER A 33 -4.22 -26.80 16.20
C SER A 33 -3.78 -28.28 16.06
N PRO A 34 -4.32 -29.19 16.87
CA PRO A 34 -4.08 -30.64 16.75
C PRO A 34 -4.44 -31.21 15.36
N TYR A 35 -5.19 -30.45 14.57
CA TYR A 35 -5.58 -30.79 13.22
C TYR A 35 -4.43 -30.71 12.21
N ILE A 36 -3.54 -29.72 12.35
CA ILE A 36 -2.36 -29.49 11.48
C ILE A 36 -1.07 -29.82 12.20
N ASN A 37 -1.00 -29.53 13.52
CA ASN A 37 0.09 -29.90 14.41
C ASN A 37 1.46 -29.25 14.05
N CYS A 38 1.46 -27.99 13.62
CA CYS A 38 2.65 -27.18 13.52
C CYS A 38 3.00 -26.60 14.90
N THR A 39 4.28 -26.47 15.22
CA THR A 39 4.68 -25.73 16.42
C THR A 39 4.54 -24.22 16.18
N VAL A 40 4.35 -23.45 17.27
CA VAL A 40 4.22 -21.98 17.19
C VAL A 40 5.46 -21.35 16.54
N GLU A 41 6.63 -21.93 16.73
CA GLU A 41 7.87 -21.46 16.07
C GLU A 41 7.95 -21.81 14.58
N GLN A 42 7.36 -22.93 14.14
CA GLN A 42 7.37 -23.32 12.73
C GLN A 42 6.51 -22.42 11.87
N VAL A 43 5.41 -21.90 12.41
CA VAL A 43 4.49 -21.02 11.66
C VAL A 43 5.22 -19.80 11.09
N PRO A 44 5.94 -18.97 11.86
CA PRO A 44 6.66 -17.83 11.33
C PRO A 44 7.90 -18.23 10.50
N LYS A 45 8.69 -19.22 10.97
CA LYS A 45 9.99 -19.56 10.38
C LYS A 45 9.87 -20.29 9.04
N GLU A 46 8.85 -21.14 8.90
CA GLU A 46 8.77 -22.08 7.77
C GLU A 46 7.54 -21.85 6.87
N LEU A 47 6.46 -21.29 7.40
CA LEU A 47 5.25 -21.04 6.62
C LEU A 47 5.18 -19.59 6.13
N TYR A 48 5.16 -18.61 7.04
CA TYR A 48 5.03 -17.20 6.67
C TYR A 48 6.23 -16.66 5.90
N ALA A 49 7.42 -17.20 6.18
CA ALA A 49 8.63 -16.84 5.45
C ALA A 49 8.51 -17.11 3.94
N VAL A 50 7.90 -18.24 3.55
CA VAL A 50 7.66 -18.57 2.13
C VAL A 50 6.75 -17.55 1.47
N GLY A 51 5.66 -17.14 2.13
CA GLY A 51 4.75 -16.10 1.63
C GLY A 51 5.47 -14.77 1.43
N SER A 52 6.30 -14.38 2.37
CA SER A 52 7.04 -13.12 2.32
C SER A 52 8.12 -13.11 1.23
N TYR A 53 8.84 -14.20 1.03
CA TYR A 53 9.79 -14.32 -0.07
C TYR A 53 9.09 -14.34 -1.43
N SER A 54 7.97 -15.03 -1.52
CA SER A 54 7.12 -15.00 -2.72
C SER A 54 6.64 -13.58 -3.01
N MET A 55 6.14 -12.86 -1.99
CA MET A 55 5.74 -11.46 -2.11
C MET A 55 6.88 -10.57 -2.61
N PHE A 56 8.09 -10.73 -2.06
CA PHE A 56 9.26 -9.95 -2.45
C PHE A 56 9.62 -10.12 -3.93
N VAL A 57 9.61 -11.36 -4.42
CA VAL A 57 9.91 -11.64 -5.83
C VAL A 57 8.77 -11.17 -6.75
N LEU A 58 7.54 -11.46 -6.35
CA LEU A 58 6.38 -11.21 -7.19
C LEU A 58 5.98 -9.75 -7.27
N ILE A 59 6.26 -8.91 -6.25
CA ILE A 59 5.90 -7.49 -6.29
C ILE A 59 6.61 -6.77 -7.45
N ILE A 60 7.86 -7.12 -7.75
CA ILE A 60 8.63 -6.57 -8.87
C ILE A 60 7.99 -6.99 -10.20
N ILE A 61 7.73 -8.29 -10.34
CA ILE A 61 7.15 -8.87 -11.56
C ILE A 61 5.77 -8.27 -11.81
N ILE A 62 4.92 -8.25 -10.79
CA ILE A 62 3.55 -7.73 -10.90
C ILE A 62 3.57 -6.25 -11.24
N PHE A 63 4.42 -5.45 -10.60
CA PHE A 63 4.54 -4.02 -10.90
C PHE A 63 4.86 -3.76 -12.38
N LEU A 64 5.79 -4.52 -12.97
CA LEU A 64 6.18 -4.38 -14.36
C LEU A 64 5.13 -4.93 -15.34
N VAL A 65 4.57 -6.10 -15.02
CA VAL A 65 3.65 -6.81 -15.92
C VAL A 65 2.25 -6.17 -15.91
N THR A 66 1.82 -5.61 -14.80
CA THR A 66 0.46 -5.11 -14.61
C THR A 66 0.06 -4.06 -15.63
N ASP A 67 0.92 -3.07 -15.90
CA ASP A 67 0.63 -2.02 -16.88
C ASP A 67 0.64 -2.58 -18.32
N TYR A 68 1.52 -3.54 -18.61
CA TYR A 68 1.60 -4.20 -19.92
C TYR A 68 0.34 -5.03 -20.22
N VAL A 69 -0.17 -5.82 -19.26
CA VAL A 69 -1.38 -6.65 -19.42
C VAL A 69 -2.68 -5.90 -19.14
N LYS A 70 -2.62 -4.58 -18.91
CA LYS A 70 -3.78 -3.69 -18.64
C LYS A 70 -4.58 -4.06 -17.38
N TYR A 71 -3.91 -4.40 -16.29
CA TYR A 71 -4.42 -4.54 -14.92
C TYR A 71 -5.43 -5.68 -14.68
N LYS A 72 -6.55 -5.74 -15.43
CA LYS A 72 -7.65 -6.69 -15.21
C LYS A 72 -7.21 -8.16 -15.12
N PRO A 73 -6.34 -8.70 -15.98
CA PRO A 73 -5.86 -10.08 -15.86
C PRO A 73 -5.18 -10.35 -14.52
N VAL A 74 -4.41 -9.40 -14.00
CA VAL A 74 -3.72 -9.54 -12.70
C VAL A 74 -4.75 -9.63 -11.56
N LEU A 75 -5.84 -8.84 -11.60
CA LEU A 75 -6.92 -8.89 -10.60
C LEU A 75 -7.70 -10.21 -10.64
N ILE A 76 -7.83 -10.84 -11.81
CA ILE A 76 -8.45 -12.19 -11.93
C ILE A 76 -7.53 -13.23 -11.29
N VAL A 77 -6.23 -13.18 -11.61
CA VAL A 77 -5.24 -14.11 -11.05
C VAL A 77 -5.07 -13.90 -9.54
N ASP A 78 -5.25 -12.68 -9.04
CA ASP A 78 -5.31 -12.35 -7.60
C ASP A 78 -6.39 -13.19 -6.88
N GLY A 79 -7.62 -13.16 -7.37
CA GLY A 79 -8.71 -13.98 -6.82
C GLY A 79 -8.42 -15.48 -6.90
N ILE A 80 -7.87 -15.98 -8.03
CA ILE A 80 -7.49 -17.39 -8.18
C ILE A 80 -6.37 -17.77 -7.21
N GLY A 81 -5.37 -16.91 -7.04
CA GLY A 81 -4.27 -17.12 -6.08
C GLY A 81 -4.78 -17.27 -4.66
N GLY A 82 -5.73 -16.41 -4.24
CA GLY A 82 -6.38 -16.54 -2.94
C GLY A 82 -7.17 -17.85 -2.77
N ILE A 83 -7.89 -18.29 -3.79
CA ILE A 83 -8.59 -19.60 -3.78
C ILE A 83 -7.58 -20.72 -3.58
N LEU A 84 -6.49 -20.75 -4.36
CA LEU A 84 -5.47 -21.78 -4.27
C LEU A 84 -4.78 -21.80 -2.91
N HIS A 85 -4.52 -20.63 -2.32
CA HIS A 85 -4.00 -20.53 -0.96
C HIS A 85 -4.91 -21.24 0.04
N TYR A 86 -6.19 -20.87 0.09
CA TYR A 86 -7.11 -21.44 1.08
C TYR A 86 -7.44 -22.91 0.82
N ILE A 87 -7.51 -23.35 -0.44
CA ILE A 87 -7.62 -24.78 -0.76
C ILE A 87 -6.39 -25.55 -0.27
N ALA A 88 -5.19 -24.97 -0.38
CA ALA A 88 -3.97 -25.62 0.07
C ALA A 88 -3.95 -25.92 1.57
N ILE A 89 -4.68 -25.18 2.39
CA ILE A 89 -4.73 -25.39 3.85
C ILE A 89 -5.92 -26.24 4.32
N THR A 90 -6.77 -26.75 3.42
CA THR A 90 -7.90 -27.62 3.77
C THR A 90 -7.49 -29.08 4.00
N ASN A 91 -8.31 -29.82 4.75
CA ASN A 91 -8.27 -31.29 4.82
C ASN A 91 -6.92 -31.88 5.26
N ARG A 92 -6.41 -31.47 6.43
CA ARG A 92 -5.14 -31.95 7.02
C ARG A 92 -3.96 -31.85 6.03
N PRO A 93 -3.58 -30.65 5.64
CA PRO A 93 -2.54 -30.46 4.64
C PRO A 93 -1.17 -30.90 5.17
N SER A 94 -0.33 -31.43 4.29
CA SER A 94 1.10 -31.57 4.58
C SER A 94 1.77 -30.21 4.65
N LYS A 95 2.88 -30.09 5.39
CA LYS A 95 3.68 -28.87 5.50
C LYS A 95 4.05 -28.29 4.12
N LEU A 96 4.49 -29.14 3.19
CA LEU A 96 4.83 -28.72 1.83
C LEU A 96 3.62 -28.12 1.09
N ARG A 97 2.41 -28.68 1.28
CA ARG A 97 1.19 -28.15 0.69
C ARG A 97 0.84 -26.78 1.26
N ILE A 98 1.03 -26.56 2.55
CA ILE A 98 0.84 -25.24 3.18
C ILE A 98 1.85 -24.23 2.63
N GLN A 99 3.12 -24.60 2.51
CA GLN A 99 4.17 -23.74 1.94
C GLN A 99 3.84 -23.34 0.49
N PHE A 100 3.34 -24.29 -0.30
CA PHE A 100 2.88 -23.98 -1.66
C PHE A 100 1.70 -23.01 -1.64
N GLY A 101 0.74 -23.17 -0.72
CA GLY A 101 -0.32 -22.21 -0.48
C GLY A 101 0.22 -20.82 -0.10
N GLN A 102 1.25 -20.74 0.73
CA GLN A 102 1.88 -19.48 1.11
C GLN A 102 2.52 -18.75 -0.08
N ALA A 103 3.05 -19.47 -1.07
CA ALA A 103 3.55 -18.85 -2.29
C ALA A 103 2.44 -18.11 -3.06
N PHE A 104 1.23 -18.69 -3.15
CA PHE A 104 0.06 -18.03 -3.72
C PHE A 104 -0.42 -16.85 -2.86
N TYR A 105 -0.27 -16.92 -1.54
CA TYR A 105 -0.57 -15.81 -0.65
C TYR A 105 0.35 -14.60 -0.89
N GLY A 106 1.63 -14.85 -1.16
CA GLY A 106 2.58 -13.81 -1.57
C GLY A 106 2.17 -13.13 -2.88
N PHE A 107 1.63 -13.89 -3.85
CA PHE A 107 1.06 -13.32 -5.07
C PHE A 107 -0.14 -12.43 -4.76
N PHE A 108 -1.06 -12.90 -3.94
CA PHE A 108 -2.25 -12.16 -3.51
C PHE A 108 -1.86 -10.77 -2.92
N PHE A 109 -0.92 -10.71 -2.00
CA PHE A 109 -0.47 -9.42 -1.46
C PHE A 109 0.18 -8.51 -2.50
N SER A 110 0.99 -9.08 -3.39
CA SER A 110 1.67 -8.31 -4.43
C SER A 110 0.70 -7.71 -5.46
N ALA A 111 -0.43 -8.37 -5.69
CA ALA A 111 -1.45 -7.92 -6.63
C ALA A 111 -2.24 -6.68 -6.14
N GLU A 112 -2.13 -6.29 -4.89
CA GLU A 112 -2.76 -5.05 -4.37
C GLU A 112 -2.30 -3.80 -5.13
N VAL A 113 -1.04 -3.77 -5.58
CA VAL A 113 -0.51 -2.69 -6.41
C VAL A 113 -1.28 -2.56 -7.73
N ALA A 114 -1.73 -3.70 -8.30
CA ALA A 114 -2.52 -3.72 -9.53
C ALA A 114 -3.91 -3.09 -9.36
N LEU A 115 -4.52 -3.20 -8.18
CA LEU A 115 -5.84 -2.62 -7.89
C LEU A 115 -5.81 -1.09 -7.98
N PHE A 116 -4.83 -0.46 -7.36
CA PHE A 116 -4.67 0.99 -7.44
C PHE A 116 -4.27 1.45 -8.85
N GLY A 117 -3.39 0.71 -9.51
CA GLY A 117 -3.05 0.96 -10.93
C GLY A 117 -4.26 0.90 -11.84
N TYR A 118 -5.13 -0.12 -11.67
CA TYR A 118 -6.40 -0.25 -12.38
C TYR A 118 -7.31 0.96 -12.13
N LEU A 119 -7.44 1.37 -10.87
CA LEU A 119 -8.28 2.49 -10.47
C LEU A 119 -7.88 3.78 -11.18
N TYR A 120 -6.58 4.10 -11.19
CA TYR A 120 -6.05 5.30 -11.85
C TYR A 120 -6.10 5.23 -13.39
N ALA A 121 -5.95 4.04 -13.96
CA ALA A 121 -6.06 3.86 -15.40
C ALA A 121 -7.50 3.97 -15.95
N MET A 122 -8.50 3.74 -15.09
CA MET A 122 -9.92 3.80 -15.47
C MET A 122 -10.52 5.20 -15.39
N ILE A 123 -9.86 6.14 -14.72
CA ILE A 123 -10.40 7.48 -14.50
C ILE A 123 -9.48 8.50 -15.17
N GLU A 124 -10.01 9.20 -16.14
CA GLU A 124 -9.28 10.24 -16.89
C GLU A 124 -9.17 11.54 -16.09
N GLU A 125 -10.16 11.82 -15.23
CA GLU A 125 -10.26 13.05 -14.46
C GLU A 125 -9.52 12.94 -13.13
N LYS A 126 -8.36 13.51 -13.07
CA LYS A 126 -7.41 13.45 -11.95
C LYS A 126 -7.94 14.06 -10.66
N GLN A 127 -8.85 15.04 -10.74
CA GLN A 127 -9.48 15.66 -9.57
C GLN A 127 -10.21 14.66 -8.66
N PHE A 128 -10.58 13.48 -9.19
CA PHE A 128 -11.25 12.43 -8.43
C PHE A 128 -10.30 11.38 -7.84
N TYR A 129 -9.00 11.38 -8.18
CA TYR A 129 -8.05 10.35 -7.74
C TYR A 129 -8.02 10.20 -6.21
N GLN A 130 -7.96 11.31 -5.47
CA GLN A 130 -7.97 11.27 -4.00
C GLN A 130 -9.26 10.65 -3.45
N LYS A 131 -10.43 11.02 -4.03
CA LYS A 131 -11.73 10.51 -3.58
C LYS A 131 -11.87 9.00 -3.82
N ILE A 132 -11.50 8.55 -5.02
CA ILE A 132 -11.64 7.14 -5.38
C ILE A 132 -10.66 6.24 -4.61
N THR A 133 -9.44 6.72 -4.34
CA THR A 133 -8.47 6.04 -3.49
C THR A 133 -9.02 5.90 -2.06
N GLY A 134 -9.59 6.99 -1.53
CA GLY A 134 -10.27 6.96 -0.22
C GLY A 134 -11.43 5.97 -0.16
N HIS A 135 -12.26 5.90 -1.22
CA HIS A 135 -13.35 4.93 -1.30
C HIS A 135 -12.85 3.48 -1.35
N ALA A 136 -11.80 3.21 -2.15
CA ALA A 136 -11.21 1.87 -2.24
C ALA A 136 -10.62 1.42 -0.90
N ARG A 137 -9.90 2.31 -0.20
CA ARG A 137 -9.35 2.02 1.14
C ARG A 137 -10.45 1.82 2.18
N ALA A 138 -11.48 2.66 2.18
CA ALA A 138 -12.61 2.49 3.07
C ALA A 138 -13.29 1.13 2.84
N ALA A 139 -13.48 0.73 1.59
CA ALA A 139 -14.04 -0.58 1.25
C ALA A 139 -13.15 -1.74 1.72
N THR A 140 -11.83 -1.64 1.55
CA THR A 140 -10.85 -2.61 2.09
C THR A 140 -10.97 -2.76 3.60
N LEU A 141 -10.96 -1.64 4.34
CA LEU A 141 -11.08 -1.65 5.80
C LEU A 141 -12.46 -2.18 6.27
N CYS A 142 -13.53 -1.81 5.59
CA CYS A 142 -14.86 -2.37 5.86
C CYS A 142 -14.91 -3.89 5.62
N GLY A 143 -14.26 -4.38 4.56
CA GLY A 143 -14.15 -5.82 4.28
C GLY A 143 -13.41 -6.56 5.40
N LYS A 144 -12.28 -6.05 5.85
CA LYS A 144 -11.51 -6.59 6.98
C LYS A 144 -12.32 -6.59 8.28
N PHE A 145 -12.94 -5.45 8.60
CA PHE A 145 -13.81 -5.32 9.78
C PHE A 145 -14.91 -6.37 9.78
N PHE A 146 -15.68 -6.44 8.69
CA PHE A 146 -16.79 -7.37 8.59
C PHE A 146 -16.34 -8.83 8.65
N SER A 147 -15.25 -9.16 7.98
CA SER A 147 -14.62 -10.48 7.98
C SER A 147 -14.24 -10.92 9.40
N SER A 148 -13.58 -10.04 10.15
CA SER A 148 -13.12 -10.31 11.51
C SER A 148 -14.26 -10.38 12.52
N CYS A 149 -15.31 -9.56 12.35
CA CYS A 149 -16.55 -9.67 13.14
C CYS A 149 -17.21 -11.03 12.95
N VAL A 150 -17.38 -11.49 11.71
CA VAL A 150 -17.97 -12.80 11.40
C VAL A 150 -17.13 -13.90 12.03
N ALA A 151 -15.81 -13.83 11.91
CA ALA A 151 -14.91 -14.81 12.52
C ALA A 151 -15.08 -14.90 14.04
N GLN A 152 -15.15 -13.75 14.72
CA GLN A 152 -15.30 -13.71 16.18
C GLN A 152 -16.68 -14.19 16.63
N ILE A 153 -17.74 -13.77 15.95
CA ILE A 153 -19.11 -14.22 16.28
C ILE A 153 -19.21 -15.74 16.17
N LEU A 154 -18.64 -16.33 15.12
CA LEU A 154 -18.61 -17.80 14.97
C LEU A 154 -17.75 -18.46 16.06
N ALA A 155 -16.60 -17.91 16.41
CA ALA A 155 -15.76 -18.44 17.48
C ALA A 155 -16.51 -18.43 18.83
N MET A 156 -17.26 -17.38 19.14
CA MET A 156 -18.07 -17.28 20.35
C MET A 156 -19.27 -18.23 20.33
N ALA A 157 -19.96 -18.34 19.18
CA ALA A 157 -21.13 -19.19 19.05
C ALA A 157 -20.80 -20.70 19.20
N PHE A 158 -19.62 -21.12 18.76
CA PHE A 158 -19.18 -22.52 18.85
C PHE A 158 -18.26 -22.79 20.06
N GLY A 159 -17.97 -21.79 20.90
CA GLY A 159 -17.06 -21.91 22.05
C GLY A 159 -15.57 -22.01 21.67
N SER A 160 -15.27 -22.23 20.39
CA SER A 160 -13.93 -22.26 19.82
C SER A 160 -14.01 -21.92 18.32
N PRO A 161 -12.93 -21.39 17.71
CA PRO A 161 -12.96 -21.04 16.29
C PRO A 161 -13.25 -22.26 15.41
N PRO A 162 -14.34 -22.24 14.62
CA PRO A 162 -14.66 -23.35 13.71
C PRO A 162 -13.80 -23.25 12.44
N PHE A 163 -12.52 -23.62 12.54
CA PHE A 163 -11.49 -23.39 11.53
C PHE A 163 -11.91 -23.82 10.11
N ASN A 164 -12.50 -25.01 9.95
CA ASN A 164 -12.92 -25.47 8.63
C ASN A 164 -13.99 -24.56 8.02
N ALA A 165 -14.99 -24.13 8.82
CA ALA A 165 -16.02 -23.20 8.35
C ALA A 165 -15.39 -21.86 7.92
N LEU A 166 -14.47 -21.32 8.72
CA LEU A 166 -13.77 -20.06 8.43
C LEU A 166 -12.92 -20.16 7.15
N VAL A 167 -12.25 -21.32 6.92
CA VAL A 167 -11.49 -21.57 5.67
C VAL A 167 -12.43 -21.63 4.47
N TYR A 168 -13.55 -22.38 4.56
CA TYR A 168 -14.50 -22.46 3.44
C TYR A 168 -15.16 -21.10 3.15
N MET A 169 -15.47 -20.30 4.18
CA MET A 169 -15.96 -18.94 3.98
C MET A 169 -14.92 -18.05 3.29
N SER A 170 -13.64 -18.22 3.60
CA SER A 170 -12.55 -17.50 2.93
C SER A 170 -12.40 -17.93 1.47
N ILE A 171 -12.54 -19.22 1.17
CA ILE A 171 -12.60 -19.73 -0.23
C ILE A 171 -13.78 -19.10 -0.97
N PHE A 172 -14.95 -19.03 -0.35
CA PHE A 172 -16.13 -18.42 -0.94
C PHE A 172 -15.89 -16.94 -1.24
N GLY A 173 -15.32 -16.16 -0.29
CA GLY A 173 -14.96 -14.75 -0.49
C GLY A 173 -14.00 -14.56 -1.67
N MET A 174 -12.95 -15.39 -1.75
CA MET A 174 -11.98 -15.31 -2.85
C MET A 174 -12.58 -15.77 -4.19
N SER A 175 -13.48 -16.74 -4.18
CA SER A 175 -14.20 -17.15 -5.38
C SER A 175 -15.10 -16.04 -5.92
N PHE A 176 -15.80 -15.34 -5.01
CA PHE A 176 -16.58 -14.16 -5.38
C PHE A 176 -15.68 -13.05 -5.92
N THR A 177 -14.52 -12.84 -5.32
CA THR A 177 -13.52 -11.86 -5.78
C THR A 177 -13.06 -12.17 -7.22
N ALA A 178 -12.74 -13.43 -7.52
CA ALA A 178 -12.35 -13.84 -8.87
C ALA A 178 -13.47 -13.63 -9.90
N VAL A 179 -14.71 -14.01 -9.56
CA VAL A 179 -15.89 -13.77 -10.40
C VAL A 179 -16.15 -12.27 -10.59
N TRP A 180 -16.05 -11.48 -9.53
CA TRP A 180 -16.24 -10.04 -9.62
C TRP A 180 -15.16 -9.36 -10.48
N ALA A 181 -13.92 -9.84 -10.43
CA ALA A 181 -12.84 -9.38 -11.30
C ALA A 181 -13.16 -9.56 -12.79
N LEU A 182 -13.89 -10.61 -13.16
CA LEU A 182 -14.37 -10.81 -14.54
C LEU A 182 -15.39 -9.76 -14.97
N ILE A 183 -16.19 -9.25 -14.02
CA ILE A 183 -17.23 -8.24 -14.26
C ILE A 183 -16.62 -6.84 -14.39
N LEU A 184 -15.44 -6.58 -13.79
CA LEU A 184 -14.76 -5.29 -13.88
C LEU A 184 -14.57 -4.87 -15.34
N PRO A 185 -14.86 -3.61 -15.71
CA PRO A 185 -14.66 -3.13 -17.07
C PRO A 185 -13.19 -3.18 -17.50
N PRO A 186 -12.88 -3.54 -18.75
CA PRO A 186 -11.50 -3.59 -19.22
C PRO A 186 -10.91 -2.18 -19.36
N VAL A 187 -9.64 -2.03 -19.03
CA VAL A 187 -8.88 -0.79 -19.23
C VAL A 187 -8.55 -0.62 -20.72
N LYS A 188 -8.94 0.52 -21.29
CA LYS A 188 -8.69 0.81 -22.72
C LYS A 188 -7.21 1.16 -22.98
N GLN A 189 -6.61 1.98 -22.11
CA GLN A 189 -5.24 2.46 -22.23
C GLN A 189 -4.51 2.28 -20.90
N SER A 190 -3.27 1.79 -20.94
CA SER A 190 -2.42 1.72 -19.76
C SER A 190 -1.75 3.08 -19.46
N LEU A 191 -1.20 3.23 -18.26
CA LEU A 191 -0.58 4.49 -17.84
C LEU A 191 0.73 4.78 -18.59
N TYR A 192 1.51 3.75 -18.92
CA TYR A 192 2.85 3.90 -19.51
C TYR A 192 3.00 3.25 -20.88
N PHE A 193 2.63 1.97 -21.06
CA PHE A 193 2.96 1.19 -22.27
C PHE A 193 2.04 1.41 -23.47
N HIS A 194 0.75 1.75 -23.26
CA HIS A 194 -0.23 1.83 -24.35
C HIS A 194 -0.80 3.26 -24.52
N LYS A 195 0.02 4.28 -24.34
CA LYS A 195 -0.38 5.66 -24.67
C LYS A 195 -0.57 5.78 -26.17
N LYS A 196 -1.79 6.02 -26.65
CA LYS A 196 -1.99 6.50 -28.03
C LYS A 196 -1.30 7.86 -28.15
N LYS A 197 -0.44 8.06 -29.16
CA LYS A 197 -0.11 9.40 -29.64
C LYS A 197 -1.44 10.13 -29.80
N LYS A 198 -1.66 11.22 -29.08
CA LYS A 198 -2.68 12.18 -29.49
C LYS A 198 -2.20 12.66 -30.85
N VAL A 199 -2.72 12.10 -31.91
CA VAL A 199 -2.73 12.75 -33.21
C VAL A 199 -3.54 14.00 -32.93
N ASN A 200 -2.87 15.15 -32.90
CA ASN A 200 -3.57 16.43 -32.95
C ASN A 200 -4.29 16.45 -34.29
N ASP A 201 -5.54 16.02 -34.30
CA ASP A 201 -6.51 16.35 -35.32
C ASP A 201 -6.86 17.85 -35.16
N SER A 202 -5.85 18.67 -35.27
CA SER A 202 -5.99 20.05 -35.71
C SER A 202 -5.70 20.06 -37.21
N SER A 203 -6.53 19.34 -37.94
CA SER A 203 -6.70 19.62 -39.34
C SER A 203 -7.43 20.95 -39.42
N VAL A 204 -6.69 21.91 -39.99
CA VAL A 204 -7.22 23.07 -40.70
C VAL A 204 -7.98 24.11 -39.86
N THR A 205 -7.30 25.16 -39.46
CA THR A 205 -7.64 26.52 -39.92
C THR A 205 -6.67 27.57 -39.35
N HIS A 206 -6.15 28.34 -40.27
CA HIS A 206 -5.37 29.57 -40.06
C HIS A 206 -3.96 29.46 -39.44
N SER A 207 -3.02 29.14 -40.31
CA SER A 207 -1.60 29.43 -40.10
C SER A 207 -1.39 30.95 -40.13
N THR A 208 -1.34 31.58 -38.99
CA THR A 208 -0.79 32.92 -38.86
C THR A 208 0.74 32.75 -38.79
N VAL A 209 1.39 32.92 -39.93
CA VAL A 209 2.85 32.91 -40.00
C VAL A 209 3.32 34.27 -39.49
N THR A 210 3.87 34.29 -38.29
CA THR A 210 4.60 35.48 -37.78
C THR A 210 6.04 35.36 -38.25
N ILE A 211 6.41 36.12 -39.28
CA ILE A 211 7.78 36.24 -39.75
C ILE A 211 8.51 37.18 -38.78
N TYR A 212 9.41 36.67 -38.01
CA TYR A 212 10.30 37.45 -37.14
C TYR A 212 11.57 37.79 -37.93
N ASN A 213 11.74 39.06 -38.24
CA ASN A 213 12.95 39.57 -38.87
C ASN A 213 13.75 40.41 -37.86
N PRO A 214 14.91 39.96 -37.41
CA PRO A 214 15.66 40.61 -36.32
C PRO A 214 16.65 41.66 -36.84
N SER A 215 16.21 42.65 -37.62
CA SER A 215 17.04 43.80 -37.88
C SER A 215 16.22 45.01 -38.27
N LYS A 216 15.90 45.82 -37.30
CA LYS A 216 15.83 47.28 -37.24
C LYS A 216 14.72 47.78 -36.35
N TYR A 217 15.14 48.45 -35.32
CA TYR A 217 14.31 49.30 -34.49
C TYR A 217 13.63 50.38 -35.36
N THR A 218 12.35 50.58 -35.20
CA THR A 218 11.70 51.87 -34.87
C THR A 218 10.19 51.68 -34.85
N ASP A 219 9.57 52.33 -33.90
CA ASP A 219 8.14 52.38 -33.61
C ASP A 219 7.23 52.71 -34.79
N SER A 220 6.00 52.26 -34.64
CA SER A 220 4.77 52.69 -35.27
C SER A 220 4.30 52.00 -36.55
N GLN A 221 3.07 51.53 -36.42
CA GLN A 221 2.08 51.17 -37.43
C GLN A 221 1.98 49.72 -37.87
N LEU A 222 1.01 49.04 -37.20
CA LEU A 222 0.35 47.88 -37.78
C LEU A 222 -0.46 48.33 -39.00
N SER A 223 -0.07 47.84 -40.17
CA SER A 223 -0.90 47.82 -41.36
C SER A 223 -1.08 46.38 -41.85
N ILE A 224 -2.30 45.91 -41.87
CA ILE A 224 -2.71 44.64 -42.46
C ILE A 224 -2.65 44.82 -43.99
N VAL A 225 -1.78 44.04 -44.63
CA VAL A 225 -1.78 43.95 -46.11
C VAL A 225 -2.29 42.56 -46.49
N PRO A 226 -3.40 42.47 -47.25
CA PRO A 226 -3.83 41.23 -47.86
C PRO A 226 -3.13 41.04 -49.21
N ASN A 227 -2.71 39.80 -49.51
CA ASN A 227 -2.20 39.29 -50.76
C ASN A 227 -0.70 39.57 -51.08
N ALA A 228 0.13 38.60 -50.76
CA ALA A 228 1.37 38.37 -51.48
C ALA A 228 1.44 36.90 -51.91
N ASN A 229 1.56 36.67 -53.24
CA ASN A 229 1.83 35.37 -53.84
C ASN A 229 3.17 34.85 -53.29
N VAL A 230 3.15 33.76 -52.53
CA VAL A 230 4.37 33.09 -52.04
C VAL A 230 4.73 32.01 -53.04
N ASP A 231 5.91 32.15 -53.61
CA ASP A 231 6.54 31.17 -54.49
C ASP A 231 6.81 29.84 -53.72
N LYS A 232 6.24 28.74 -54.24
CA LYS A 232 6.22 27.42 -53.57
C LYS A 232 7.56 26.66 -53.49
N ASN A 233 8.68 27.25 -53.93
CA ASN A 233 9.91 26.47 -54.14
C ASN A 233 11.03 26.68 -53.13
N ASN A 234 10.85 27.41 -52.03
CA ASN A 234 11.91 27.61 -51.02
C ASN A 234 11.43 27.66 -49.58
N VAL A 235 10.42 26.87 -49.22
CA VAL A 235 10.12 26.63 -47.82
C VAL A 235 10.95 25.42 -47.37
N LYS A 236 12.13 25.67 -46.80
CA LYS A 236 12.76 24.69 -45.91
C LYS A 236 11.83 24.53 -44.74
N VAL A 237 11.05 23.46 -44.77
CA VAL A 237 10.42 22.92 -43.57
C VAL A 237 11.59 22.46 -42.70
N GLU A 238 12.03 23.27 -41.74
CA GLU A 238 12.78 22.77 -40.61
C GLU A 238 11.86 21.78 -39.93
N ASN A 239 12.19 20.51 -40.12
CA ASN A 239 11.56 19.43 -39.34
C ASN A 239 11.68 19.83 -37.88
N VAL A 240 10.54 20.16 -37.29
CA VAL A 240 10.39 20.18 -35.84
C VAL A 240 10.96 18.86 -35.38
N THR A 241 12.07 18.97 -34.68
CA THR A 241 12.82 17.87 -34.09
C THR A 241 11.85 16.80 -33.63
N GLU A 242 12.00 15.59 -34.17
CA GLU A 242 11.44 14.39 -33.63
C GLU A 242 11.61 14.47 -32.09
N GLU A 243 10.53 14.64 -31.35
CA GLU A 243 10.57 14.33 -29.92
C GLU A 243 11.09 12.89 -29.89
N GLU A 244 12.37 12.72 -29.52
CA GLU A 244 12.95 11.42 -29.26
C GLU A 244 11.91 10.62 -28.49
N GLU A 245 11.53 9.46 -28.99
CA GLU A 245 10.70 8.51 -28.23
C GLU A 245 11.45 8.21 -26.93
N ILE A 246 11.16 9.03 -25.90
CA ILE A 246 11.74 8.82 -24.59
C ILE A 246 11.21 7.46 -24.15
N GLY A 247 12.06 6.46 -24.14
CA GLY A 247 11.68 5.10 -23.77
C GLY A 247 10.95 5.11 -22.43
N VAL A 248 9.94 4.26 -22.26
CA VAL A 248 9.11 4.17 -21.04
C VAL A 248 9.96 4.15 -19.76
N ILE A 249 11.10 3.44 -19.79
CA ILE A 249 12.03 3.36 -18.65
C ILE A 249 12.66 4.71 -18.34
N LYS A 250 13.06 5.50 -19.36
CA LYS A 250 13.64 6.84 -19.15
C LYS A 250 12.60 7.81 -18.57
N THR A 251 11.34 7.70 -19.02
CA THR A 251 10.23 8.49 -18.46
C THR A 251 9.99 8.13 -16.98
N LEU A 252 9.90 6.84 -16.65
CA LEU A 252 9.77 6.35 -15.28
C LEU A 252 10.91 6.84 -14.38
N TYR A 253 12.15 6.76 -14.89
CA TYR A 253 13.34 7.24 -14.16
C TYR A 253 13.30 8.75 -13.91
N ASN A 254 12.93 9.54 -14.92
CA ASN A 254 12.82 10.99 -14.78
C ASN A 254 11.72 11.38 -13.80
N ASP A 255 10.54 10.75 -13.89
CA ASP A 255 9.42 10.96 -12.98
C ASP A 255 9.79 10.58 -11.54
N PHE A 256 10.50 9.46 -11.36
CA PHE A 256 11.04 9.04 -10.07
C PHE A 256 12.03 10.06 -9.51
N LYS A 257 13.04 10.44 -10.30
CA LYS A 257 14.06 11.41 -9.89
C LYS A 257 13.46 12.76 -9.51
N GLN A 258 12.48 13.24 -10.28
CA GLN A 258 11.77 14.49 -10.00
C GLN A 258 10.98 14.40 -8.69
N SER A 259 10.26 13.30 -8.46
CA SER A 259 9.45 13.08 -7.25
C SER A 259 10.32 13.04 -5.98
N TYR A 260 11.48 12.38 -6.03
CA TYR A 260 12.41 12.29 -4.91
C TYR A 260 13.39 13.46 -4.81
N SER A 261 13.31 14.48 -5.66
CA SER A 261 14.12 15.70 -5.54
C SER A 261 13.67 16.56 -4.35
N ASP A 262 12.37 16.53 -3.98
CA ASP A 262 11.86 17.24 -2.80
C ASP A 262 12.33 16.55 -1.50
N PRO A 263 13.11 17.22 -0.63
CA PRO A 263 13.57 16.65 0.64
C PRO A 263 12.44 16.27 1.59
N TYR A 264 11.32 16.97 1.54
CA TYR A 264 10.16 16.67 2.39
C TYR A 264 9.47 15.38 1.94
N VAL A 265 9.29 15.18 0.63
CA VAL A 265 8.77 13.94 0.06
C VAL A 265 9.69 12.77 0.42
N ARG A 266 11.02 12.91 0.25
CA ARG A 266 11.98 11.85 0.64
C ARG A 266 11.85 11.45 2.10
N LYS A 267 11.72 12.44 3.00
CA LYS A 267 11.59 12.21 4.44
C LYS A 267 10.33 11.42 4.77
N LEU A 268 9.18 11.80 4.21
CA LEU A 268 7.92 11.10 4.42
C LEU A 268 7.92 9.70 3.79
N CYS A 269 8.49 9.54 2.60
CA CYS A 269 8.66 8.24 1.95
C CYS A 269 9.59 7.32 2.76
N PHE A 270 10.65 7.85 3.37
CA PHE A 270 11.53 7.11 4.26
C PHE A 270 10.78 6.59 5.49
N TRP A 271 10.01 7.47 6.16
CA TRP A 271 9.16 7.03 7.27
C TRP A 271 8.19 5.95 6.82
N TRP A 272 7.50 6.17 5.71
CA TRP A 272 6.48 5.26 5.18
C TRP A 272 7.06 3.87 4.90
N ALA A 273 8.17 3.78 4.20
CA ALA A 273 8.78 2.49 3.86
C ALA A 273 9.16 1.69 5.11
N ILE A 274 9.79 2.34 6.11
CA ILE A 274 10.21 1.68 7.35
C ILE A 274 9.01 1.34 8.22
N ALA A 275 8.08 2.28 8.42
CA ALA A 275 6.90 2.05 9.24
C ALA A 275 5.99 0.97 8.64
N MET A 276 5.82 0.95 7.32
CA MET A 276 5.06 -0.09 6.64
C MET A 276 5.76 -1.46 6.73
N GLY A 277 7.09 -1.51 6.62
CA GLY A 277 7.85 -2.75 6.85
C GLY A 277 7.65 -3.30 8.27
N GLY A 278 7.68 -2.43 9.29
CA GLY A 278 7.35 -2.78 10.67
C GLY A 278 5.89 -3.21 10.86
N TYR A 279 4.96 -2.51 10.22
CA TYR A 279 3.53 -2.85 10.27
C TYR A 279 3.25 -4.24 9.67
N LEU A 280 3.86 -4.57 8.54
CA LEU A 280 3.73 -5.91 7.93
C LEU A 280 4.19 -7.01 8.90
N GLN A 281 5.25 -6.76 9.68
CA GLN A 281 5.73 -7.68 10.70
C GLN A 281 4.71 -7.83 11.84
N VAL A 282 4.27 -6.71 12.43
CA VAL A 282 3.30 -6.75 13.54
C VAL A 282 2.01 -7.43 13.08
N TYR A 283 1.48 -7.07 11.92
CA TYR A 283 0.25 -7.65 11.36
C TYR A 283 0.37 -9.17 11.16
N ALA A 284 1.49 -9.63 10.61
CA ALA A 284 1.69 -11.06 10.35
C ALA A 284 1.90 -11.87 11.64
N TYR A 285 2.60 -11.30 12.62
CA TYR A 285 3.08 -12.08 13.78
C TYR A 285 2.31 -11.85 15.08
N ILE A 286 1.39 -10.89 15.13
CA ILE A 286 0.60 -10.64 16.36
C ILE A 286 -0.26 -11.84 16.76
N ASN A 287 -0.87 -12.52 15.78
CA ASN A 287 -1.65 -13.73 16.06
C ASN A 287 -0.78 -14.90 16.53
N VAL A 288 0.47 -14.95 16.08
CA VAL A 288 1.47 -15.92 16.55
C VAL A 288 1.87 -15.61 18.00
N LEU A 289 2.02 -14.33 18.34
CA LEU A 289 2.30 -13.89 19.72
C LEU A 289 1.15 -14.27 20.67
N TYR A 290 -0.11 -14.11 20.27
CA TYR A 290 -1.27 -14.54 21.07
C TYR A 290 -1.21 -16.04 21.37
N THR A 291 -0.99 -16.86 20.35
CA THR A 291 -0.87 -18.31 20.51
C THR A 291 0.32 -18.68 21.39
N TYR A 292 1.49 -18.03 21.20
CA TYR A 292 2.70 -18.25 22.00
C TYR A 292 2.44 -17.99 23.50
N ILE A 293 1.75 -16.90 23.84
CA ILE A 293 1.45 -16.54 25.22
C ILE A 293 0.45 -17.51 25.86
N LEU A 294 -0.53 -18.01 25.13
CA LEU A 294 -1.43 -19.06 25.62
C LEU A 294 -0.68 -20.34 25.95
N GLU A 295 0.23 -20.77 25.09
CA GLU A 295 1.06 -21.95 25.35
C GLU A 295 1.97 -21.74 26.57
N GLU A 296 2.60 -20.54 26.70
CA GLU A 296 3.47 -20.21 27.84
C GLU A 296 2.70 -20.16 29.16
N ASN A 297 1.47 -19.67 29.16
CA ASN A 297 0.60 -19.61 30.35
C ASN A 297 -0.08 -20.95 30.67
N ASN A 298 0.00 -21.96 29.82
CA ASN A 298 -0.75 -23.22 29.90
C ASN A 298 -2.27 -23.00 30.01
N ASP A 299 -2.78 -21.93 29.44
CA ASP A 299 -4.19 -21.55 29.52
C ASP A 299 -4.98 -22.16 28.34
N THR A 300 -5.49 -23.37 28.57
CA THR A 300 -6.26 -24.13 27.56
C THR A 300 -7.73 -23.72 27.52
N GLU A 301 -8.21 -22.98 28.51
CA GLU A 301 -9.61 -22.57 28.62
C GLU A 301 -9.87 -21.16 28.08
N PHE A 302 -8.80 -20.39 27.81
CA PHE A 302 -8.93 -19.02 27.33
C PHE A 302 -9.54 -18.97 25.92
N GLN A 303 -10.66 -18.30 25.80
CA GLN A 303 -11.27 -18.05 24.51
C GLN A 303 -10.52 -16.95 23.76
N LEU A 304 -10.05 -17.24 22.54
CA LEU A 304 -9.35 -16.27 21.71
C LEU A 304 -10.28 -15.16 21.19
N PHE A 305 -9.91 -13.91 21.42
CA PHE A 305 -10.60 -12.71 20.92
C PHE A 305 -9.87 -12.05 19.74
N ASN A 306 -9.12 -12.81 18.97
CA ASN A 306 -8.31 -12.31 17.85
C ASN A 306 -9.16 -11.58 16.80
N GLY A 307 -10.33 -12.12 16.48
CA GLY A 307 -11.27 -11.49 15.56
C GLY A 307 -11.82 -10.17 16.07
N ALA A 308 -12.12 -10.07 17.38
CA ALA A 308 -12.55 -8.83 18.00
C ALA A 308 -11.43 -7.77 18.00
N ALA A 309 -10.21 -8.17 18.34
CA ALA A 309 -9.06 -7.28 18.33
C ALA A 309 -8.80 -6.73 16.91
N GLU A 310 -8.83 -7.58 15.88
CA GLU A 310 -8.67 -7.16 14.49
C GLU A 310 -9.82 -6.26 14.02
N SER A 311 -11.06 -6.56 14.41
CA SER A 311 -12.22 -5.72 14.09
C SER A 311 -12.08 -4.32 14.71
N LEU A 312 -11.73 -4.24 16.00
CA LEU A 312 -11.52 -2.96 16.66
C LEU A 312 -10.32 -2.20 16.09
N ASN A 313 -9.23 -2.89 15.79
CA ASN A 313 -8.06 -2.31 15.15
C ASN A 313 -8.40 -1.65 13.81
N THR A 314 -9.11 -2.36 12.93
CA THR A 314 -9.54 -1.85 11.62
C THR A 314 -10.56 -0.73 11.72
N LEU A 315 -11.54 -0.86 12.61
CA LEU A 315 -12.57 0.17 12.81
C LEU A 315 -12.00 1.48 13.36
N LEU A 316 -11.21 1.39 14.44
CA LEU A 316 -10.58 2.57 15.05
C LEU A 316 -9.52 3.17 14.15
N GLY A 317 -8.80 2.35 13.39
CA GLY A 317 -7.89 2.80 12.34
C GLY A 317 -8.61 3.60 11.26
N ALA A 318 -9.77 3.12 10.78
CA ALA A 318 -10.58 3.83 9.80
C ALA A 318 -11.14 5.16 10.35
N ILE A 319 -11.65 5.15 11.58
CA ILE A 319 -12.17 6.36 12.25
C ILE A 319 -11.07 7.39 12.42
N SER A 320 -9.88 6.98 12.88
CA SER A 320 -8.75 7.89 13.09
C SER A 320 -8.23 8.47 11.77
N ALA A 321 -8.10 7.66 10.72
CA ALA A 321 -7.72 8.11 9.39
C ALA A 321 -8.73 9.11 8.81
N TYR A 322 -10.02 8.85 8.98
CA TYR A 322 -11.09 9.75 8.54
C TYR A 322 -11.06 11.08 9.31
N THR A 323 -10.88 11.02 10.63
CA THR A 323 -10.83 12.22 11.49
C THR A 323 -9.63 13.08 11.14
N ILE A 324 -8.43 12.49 11.03
CA ILE A 324 -7.20 13.22 10.74
C ILE A 324 -7.20 13.82 9.32
N SER A 325 -7.87 13.19 8.36
CA SER A 325 -7.98 13.72 7.00
C SER A 325 -8.78 15.03 6.92
N ARG A 326 -9.56 15.37 7.96
CA ARG A 326 -10.34 16.61 8.08
C ARG A 326 -9.64 17.71 8.86
N VAL A 327 -8.47 17.40 9.42
CA VAL A 327 -7.70 18.36 10.20
C VAL A 327 -6.83 19.19 9.27
N ASP A 328 -7.16 20.48 9.12
CA ASP A 328 -6.45 21.44 8.29
C ASP A 328 -5.23 22.05 9.04
N TRP A 329 -4.29 21.20 9.42
CA TRP A 329 -3.03 21.63 9.98
C TRP A 329 -1.98 21.82 8.88
N ASN A 330 -1.07 22.75 9.12
CA ASN A 330 0.12 22.86 8.28
C ASN A 330 1.11 21.74 8.63
N TRP A 331 0.92 20.57 8.00
CA TRP A 331 1.74 19.38 8.25
C TRP A 331 3.22 19.59 7.94
N TYR A 332 3.55 20.53 7.08
CA TYR A 332 4.94 20.91 6.85
C TYR A 332 5.60 21.48 8.12
N SER A 333 4.86 22.22 8.95
CA SER A 333 5.37 22.81 10.20
C SER A 333 5.31 21.83 11.37
N VAL A 334 4.17 21.19 11.60
CA VAL A 334 3.88 20.38 12.79
C VAL A 334 4.24 18.90 12.59
N GLY A 335 4.35 18.46 11.34
CA GLY A 335 4.47 17.04 10.99
C GLY A 335 5.66 16.35 11.65
N ASP A 336 6.82 16.99 11.73
CA ASP A 336 8.02 16.37 12.32
C ASP A 336 7.80 15.96 13.78
N ILE A 337 7.20 16.85 14.58
CA ILE A 337 6.89 16.58 15.99
C ILE A 337 5.80 15.50 16.10
N PHE A 338 4.78 15.58 15.23
CA PHE A 338 3.70 14.60 15.21
C PHE A 338 4.20 13.18 14.88
N PHE A 339 5.03 13.05 13.83
CA PHE A 339 5.63 11.77 13.45
C PHE A 339 6.62 11.26 14.50
N ALA A 340 7.40 12.14 15.14
CA ALA A 340 8.29 11.77 16.23
C ALA A 340 7.52 11.21 17.42
N PHE A 341 6.50 11.92 17.89
CA PHE A 341 5.68 11.49 19.04
C PHE A 341 4.88 10.24 18.73
N GLY A 342 4.22 10.18 17.56
CA GLY A 342 3.44 9.03 17.14
C GLY A 342 4.29 7.76 16.99
N SER A 343 5.49 7.89 16.37
CA SER A 343 6.41 6.76 16.26
C SER A 343 6.97 6.34 17.61
N LEU A 344 7.26 7.28 18.53
CA LEU A 344 7.70 6.95 19.89
C LEU A 344 6.62 6.16 20.64
N CYS A 345 5.39 6.64 20.63
CA CYS A 345 4.28 5.92 21.27
C CYS A 345 4.06 4.53 20.68
N ALA A 346 4.08 4.41 19.34
CA ALA A 346 3.98 3.11 18.67
C ALA A 346 5.11 2.15 19.09
N GLY A 347 6.35 2.65 19.17
CA GLY A 347 7.50 1.88 19.65
C GLY A 347 7.34 1.43 21.09
N VAL A 348 6.96 2.33 21.99
CA VAL A 348 6.72 2.00 23.41
C VAL A 348 5.64 0.95 23.59
N VAL A 349 4.53 1.08 22.87
CA VAL A 349 3.41 0.11 22.91
C VAL A 349 3.89 -1.28 22.46
N LEU A 350 4.70 -1.37 21.40
CA LEU A 350 5.27 -2.65 20.96
C LEU A 350 6.28 -3.23 21.96
N LEU A 351 7.07 -2.39 22.64
CA LEU A 351 7.95 -2.85 23.73
C LEU A 351 7.14 -3.39 24.92
N CYS A 352 6.01 -2.79 25.24
CA CYS A 352 5.12 -3.32 26.29
C CYS A 352 4.61 -4.72 25.96
N CYS A 353 4.43 -5.08 24.68
CA CYS A 353 4.06 -6.43 24.28
C CYS A 353 5.14 -7.48 24.63
N VAL A 354 6.43 -7.10 24.72
CA VAL A 354 7.53 -8.02 25.02
C VAL A 354 7.44 -8.56 26.46
N TYR A 355 7.10 -7.68 27.39
CA TYR A 355 7.14 -7.96 28.82
C TYR A 355 5.79 -8.38 29.39
N ASN A 356 4.69 -8.16 28.65
CA ASN A 356 3.36 -8.49 29.13
C ASN A 356 2.97 -9.91 28.74
N ARG A 357 2.38 -10.64 29.69
CA ARG A 357 1.86 -12.00 29.49
C ARG A 357 0.33 -12.07 29.58
N ASN A 358 -0.31 -10.94 29.78
CA ASN A 358 -1.76 -10.85 29.80
C ASN A 358 -2.28 -10.47 28.41
N LEU A 359 -3.03 -11.36 27.79
CA LEU A 359 -3.56 -11.19 26.43
C LEU A 359 -4.45 -9.97 26.26
N TRP A 360 -5.20 -9.57 27.29
CA TRP A 360 -6.08 -8.40 27.21
C TRP A 360 -5.28 -7.10 26.97
N PHE A 361 -4.14 -6.95 27.67
CA PHE A 361 -3.26 -5.81 27.43
C PHE A 361 -2.63 -5.85 26.03
N ILE A 362 -2.27 -7.03 25.53
CA ILE A 362 -1.67 -7.15 24.20
C ILE A 362 -2.71 -6.86 23.10
N TYR A 363 -3.97 -7.27 23.26
CA TYR A 363 -5.04 -6.85 22.37
C TYR A 363 -5.20 -5.32 22.38
N ALA A 364 -5.22 -4.68 23.56
CA ALA A 364 -5.31 -3.24 23.68
C ALA A 364 -4.12 -2.53 23.01
N PHE A 365 -2.89 -3.02 23.24
CA PHE A 365 -1.68 -2.48 22.62
C PHE A 365 -1.70 -2.61 21.10
N TYR A 366 -2.14 -3.74 20.57
CA TYR A 366 -2.28 -3.92 19.12
C TYR A 366 -3.27 -2.95 18.50
N ILE A 367 -4.42 -2.72 19.13
CA ILE A 367 -5.44 -1.79 18.67
C ILE A 367 -4.90 -0.36 18.68
N ILE A 368 -4.24 0.06 19.75
CA ILE A 368 -3.63 1.40 19.88
C ILE A 368 -2.55 1.59 18.81
N TYR A 369 -1.67 0.60 18.63
CA TYR A 369 -0.62 0.63 17.63
C TYR A 369 -1.19 0.79 16.21
N GLY A 370 -2.20 -0.01 15.86
CA GLY A 370 -2.83 0.04 14.54
C GLY A 370 -3.51 1.38 14.27
N MET A 371 -4.24 1.92 15.25
CA MET A 371 -4.84 3.25 15.15
C MET A 371 -3.80 4.33 14.89
N MET A 372 -2.69 4.32 15.63
CA MET A 372 -1.61 5.29 15.47
C MET A 372 -0.93 5.15 14.10
N TYR A 373 -0.64 3.92 13.67
CA TYR A 373 -0.06 3.65 12.37
C TYR A 373 -0.94 4.17 11.23
N GLN A 374 -2.25 3.87 11.23
CA GLN A 374 -3.18 4.30 10.19
C GLN A 374 -3.30 5.83 10.14
N THR A 375 -3.29 6.49 11.30
CA THR A 375 -3.30 7.96 11.39
C THR A 375 -2.06 8.57 10.71
N MET A 376 -0.87 8.12 11.09
CA MET A 376 0.40 8.62 10.54
C MET A 376 0.54 8.30 9.05
N LEU A 377 0.14 7.09 8.63
CA LEU A 377 0.16 6.69 7.23
C LEU A 377 -0.74 7.58 6.38
N THR A 378 -1.96 7.90 6.85
CA THR A 378 -2.89 8.78 6.15
C THR A 378 -2.30 10.17 5.92
N ILE A 379 -1.60 10.73 6.91
CA ILE A 379 -0.92 12.02 6.78
C ILE A 379 0.24 11.92 5.78
N ALA A 380 1.10 10.90 5.93
CA ALA A 380 2.26 10.71 5.05
C ALA A 380 1.84 10.62 3.58
N GLU A 381 0.84 9.80 3.28
CA GLU A 381 0.34 9.60 1.93
C GLU A 381 -0.30 10.87 1.36
N SER A 382 -1.11 11.59 2.16
CA SER A 382 -1.77 12.81 1.71
C SER A 382 -0.75 13.93 1.43
N GLU A 383 0.27 14.09 2.27
CA GLU A 383 1.30 15.10 2.10
C GLU A 383 2.24 14.79 0.93
N VAL A 384 2.60 13.53 0.75
CA VAL A 384 3.34 13.07 -0.43
C VAL A 384 2.50 13.32 -1.69
N ALA A 385 1.22 12.94 -1.67
CA ALA A 385 0.32 13.12 -2.78
C ALA A 385 0.18 14.59 -3.21
N LYS A 386 0.06 15.53 -2.28
CA LYS A 386 -0.03 16.98 -2.59
C LYS A 386 1.16 17.52 -3.37
N ARG A 387 2.32 16.89 -3.28
CA ARG A 387 3.59 17.34 -3.87
C ARG A 387 4.02 16.55 -5.11
N LEU A 388 3.37 15.43 -5.37
CA LEU A 388 3.65 14.62 -6.56
C LEU A 388 2.87 15.09 -7.77
N ASN A 389 3.50 14.98 -8.94
CA ASN A 389 2.76 14.99 -10.19
C ASN A 389 1.79 13.81 -10.21
N GLU A 390 0.56 14.06 -10.64
CA GLU A 390 -0.55 13.09 -10.60
C GLU A 390 -0.26 11.78 -11.34
N LYS A 391 0.62 11.79 -12.33
CA LYS A 391 1.06 10.59 -13.07
C LYS A 391 1.98 9.70 -12.25
N CYS A 392 2.62 10.25 -11.22
CA CYS A 392 3.66 9.57 -10.44
C CYS A 392 3.14 8.84 -9.19
N TYR A 393 1.85 8.96 -8.83
CA TYR A 393 1.29 8.33 -7.63
C TYR A 393 1.56 6.82 -7.59
N GLY A 394 1.17 6.10 -8.64
CA GLY A 394 1.35 4.65 -8.71
C GLY A 394 2.81 4.23 -8.62
N LEU A 395 3.71 4.99 -9.24
CA LEU A 395 5.16 4.75 -9.20
C LEU A 395 5.74 4.91 -7.79
N ILE A 396 5.44 6.03 -7.13
CA ILE A 396 6.00 6.33 -5.81
C ILE A 396 5.38 5.44 -4.73
N PHE A 397 4.08 5.19 -4.78
CA PHE A 397 3.40 4.29 -3.85
C PHE A 397 3.87 2.85 -4.02
N GLY A 398 3.99 2.38 -5.26
CA GLY A 398 4.54 1.06 -5.57
C GLY A 398 5.99 0.89 -5.11
N PHE A 399 6.82 1.90 -5.30
CA PHE A 399 8.21 1.88 -4.86
C PHE A 399 8.34 1.88 -3.32
N ASN A 400 7.55 2.69 -2.61
CA ASN A 400 7.53 2.66 -1.14
C ASN A 400 7.07 1.31 -0.60
N THR A 401 6.04 0.71 -1.21
CA THR A 401 5.59 -0.64 -0.87
C THR A 401 6.69 -1.67 -1.13
N PHE A 402 7.39 -1.58 -2.25
CA PHE A 402 8.53 -2.44 -2.54
C PHE A 402 9.63 -2.32 -1.49
N LEU A 403 10.01 -1.11 -1.10
CA LEU A 403 11.00 -0.89 -0.03
C LEU A 403 10.53 -1.47 1.31
N ALA A 404 9.26 -1.32 1.65
CA ALA A 404 8.68 -1.90 2.86
C ALA A 404 8.78 -3.43 2.84
N VAL A 405 8.52 -4.07 1.70
CA VAL A 405 8.64 -5.52 1.51
C VAL A 405 10.11 -5.97 1.58
N CYS A 406 11.05 -5.16 1.07
CA CYS A 406 12.49 -5.43 1.25
C CYS A 406 12.87 -5.45 2.73
N ILE A 407 12.45 -4.44 3.50
CA ILE A 407 12.69 -4.36 4.95
C ILE A 407 12.07 -5.56 5.67
N ASN A 408 10.80 -5.86 5.36
CA ASN A 408 10.09 -7.01 5.88
C ASN A 408 10.86 -8.32 5.62
N THR A 409 11.35 -8.52 4.40
CA THR A 409 12.10 -9.72 4.00
C THR A 409 13.43 -9.84 4.73
N ILE A 410 14.16 -8.72 4.91
CA ILE A 410 15.42 -8.68 5.66
C ILE A 410 15.17 -9.06 7.13
N ILE A 411 14.11 -8.54 7.75
CA ILE A 411 13.75 -8.89 9.12
C ILE A 411 13.40 -10.38 9.22
N ILE A 412 12.63 -10.91 8.28
CA ILE A 412 12.29 -12.35 8.28
C ILE A 412 13.54 -13.22 8.19
N TYR A 413 14.39 -12.95 7.21
CA TYR A 413 15.62 -13.72 7.02
C TYR A 413 16.55 -13.63 8.24
N GLY A 414 16.84 -12.41 8.69
CA GLY A 414 17.83 -12.17 9.73
C GLY A 414 17.36 -12.51 11.14
N VAL A 415 16.09 -12.19 11.44
CA VAL A 415 15.53 -12.26 12.79
C VAL A 415 14.61 -13.46 12.96
N ILE A 416 13.58 -13.58 12.11
CA ILE A 416 12.58 -14.63 12.29
C ILE A 416 13.16 -16.02 12.05
N GLN A 417 13.90 -16.19 10.96
CA GLN A 417 14.60 -17.45 10.68
C GLN A 417 15.88 -17.64 11.52
N GLY A 418 16.32 -16.60 12.23
CA GLY A 418 17.43 -16.66 13.16
C GLY A 418 18.81 -16.74 12.50
N HIS A 419 18.97 -16.25 11.26
CA HIS A 419 20.25 -16.21 10.59
C HIS A 419 21.23 -15.21 11.22
N PHE A 420 20.73 -14.08 11.73
CA PHE A 420 21.55 -13.07 12.42
C PHE A 420 21.43 -13.21 13.95
N ILE A 421 20.21 -13.37 14.46
CA ILE A 421 19.91 -13.38 15.89
C ILE A 421 18.86 -14.46 16.16
N LYS A 422 19.12 -15.29 17.17
CA LYS A 422 18.13 -16.29 17.65
C LYS A 422 17.36 -15.70 18.83
N ILE A 423 16.10 -15.41 18.63
CA ILE A 423 15.21 -14.80 19.63
C ILE A 423 13.83 -15.48 19.63
N THR A 424 13.13 -15.33 20.75
CA THR A 424 11.75 -15.82 20.89
C THR A 424 10.76 -14.92 20.12
N ILE A 425 9.54 -15.40 19.91
CA ILE A 425 8.47 -14.65 19.24
C ILE A 425 8.18 -13.34 19.98
N ALA A 426 8.13 -13.38 21.31
CA ALA A 426 7.94 -12.17 22.11
C ALA A 426 9.09 -11.16 21.93
N GLN A 427 10.33 -11.63 21.89
CA GLN A 427 11.51 -10.78 21.69
C GLN A 427 11.59 -10.16 20.28
N GLN A 428 10.89 -10.72 19.28
CA GLN A 428 10.79 -10.09 17.94
C GLN A 428 10.11 -8.74 18.01
N PHE A 429 9.11 -8.58 18.90
CA PHE A 429 8.41 -7.30 19.10
C PHE A 429 9.33 -6.21 19.68
N LEU A 430 10.43 -6.58 20.37
CA LEU A 430 11.46 -5.63 20.76
C LEU A 430 12.12 -4.98 19.52
N ILE A 431 12.45 -5.77 18.50
CA ILE A 431 13.04 -5.24 17.27
C ILE A 431 12.07 -4.32 16.55
N TYR A 432 10.78 -4.68 16.49
CA TYR A 432 9.75 -3.83 15.90
C TYR A 432 9.60 -2.51 16.68
N GLY A 433 9.60 -2.58 18.02
CA GLY A 433 9.56 -1.40 18.89
C GLY A 433 10.77 -0.48 18.68
N VAL A 434 11.99 -1.04 18.65
CA VAL A 434 13.23 -0.30 18.39
C VAL A 434 13.21 0.39 17.02
N LEU A 435 12.64 -0.24 16.00
CA LEU A 435 12.51 0.33 14.67
C LEU A 435 11.63 1.59 14.67
N TYR A 436 10.51 1.58 15.41
CA TYR A 436 9.66 2.78 15.57
C TYR A 436 10.32 3.85 16.46
N ILE A 437 11.07 3.48 17.49
CA ILE A 437 11.86 4.43 18.28
C ILE A 437 12.94 5.09 17.41
N PHE A 438 13.60 4.34 16.55
CA PHE A 438 14.55 4.89 15.58
C PHE A 438 13.88 5.96 14.69
N LEU A 439 12.69 5.66 14.15
CA LEU A 439 11.92 6.64 13.37
C LEU A 439 11.60 7.89 14.20
N ALA A 440 11.21 7.70 15.46
CA ALA A 440 10.93 8.82 16.38
C ALA A 440 12.15 9.73 16.55
N LEU A 441 13.34 9.16 16.76
CA LEU A 441 14.60 9.91 16.90
C LEU A 441 14.96 10.66 15.62
N VAL A 442 14.80 10.07 14.45
CA VAL A 442 15.08 10.72 13.16
C VAL A 442 14.16 11.92 12.95
N PHE A 443 12.86 11.78 13.23
CA PHE A 443 11.91 12.88 13.07
C PHE A 443 12.06 13.95 14.15
N PHE A 444 12.39 13.58 15.39
CA PHE A 444 12.71 14.52 16.45
C PHE A 444 13.94 15.36 16.10
N GLY A 445 15.03 14.72 15.64
CA GLY A 445 16.22 15.42 15.16
C GLY A 445 15.93 16.35 13.98
N SER A 446 15.09 15.91 13.01
CA SER A 446 14.64 16.76 11.91
C SER A 446 13.86 17.99 12.39
N GLY A 447 12.98 17.81 13.39
CA GLY A 447 12.21 18.90 13.98
C GLY A 447 13.10 19.94 14.68
N ILE A 448 14.08 19.48 15.45
CA ILE A 448 15.06 20.35 16.12
C ILE A 448 15.88 21.13 15.09
N LEU A 449 16.43 20.47 14.07
CA LEU A 449 17.22 21.15 13.03
C LEU A 449 16.41 22.21 12.29
N LYS A 450 15.11 21.98 12.12
CA LYS A 450 14.21 22.95 11.50
C LYS A 450 14.03 24.19 12.39
N LEU A 451 13.82 24.01 13.70
CA LEU A 451 13.69 25.12 14.65
C LEU A 451 14.92 26.04 14.63
N PHE A 452 16.12 25.45 14.71
CA PHE A 452 17.37 26.24 14.64
C PHE A 452 17.55 26.95 13.29
N ARG A 453 17.10 26.37 12.18
CA ARG A 453 17.17 27.02 10.88
C ARG A 453 16.22 28.21 10.77
N ASP A 454 15.02 28.06 11.32
CA ASP A 454 14.00 29.13 11.26
C ASP A 454 14.34 30.28 12.22
N GLU A 455 14.95 30.01 13.38
CA GLU A 455 15.50 31.06 14.28
C GLU A 455 16.68 31.81 13.66
N GLY A 456 17.59 31.09 12.95
CA GLY A 456 18.73 31.73 12.27
C GLY A 456 18.34 32.68 11.12
N ILE A 457 17.14 32.52 10.55
CA ILE A 457 16.60 33.44 9.53
C ILE A 457 16.00 34.71 10.17
N VAL A 458 15.53 34.63 11.41
CA VAL A 458 14.95 35.77 12.13
C VAL A 458 16.03 36.71 12.66
N GLU A 459 17.25 36.22 12.99
CA GLU A 459 18.37 37.06 13.45
C GLU A 459 19.06 37.87 12.33
N TYR A 460 18.80 37.53 11.03
CA TYR A 460 19.38 38.25 9.89
C TYR A 460 18.38 39.16 9.14
N LYS A 461 17.22 39.45 9.71
CA LYS A 461 16.26 40.47 9.24
C LYS A 461 16.13 41.62 10.25
#